data_608a6934b1cd3b09b211017686546bb2
#
_entry.id   608a6934b1cd3b09b211017686546bb2
#
_cell.length_a   1.000
_cell.length_b   1.000
_cell.length_c   1.000
_cell.angle_alpha   90.00
_cell.angle_beta   90.00
_cell.angle_gamma   90.00
#
_symmetry.space_group_name_H-M   'P 1'
#
loop_
_entity.id
_entity.type
_entity.pdbx_description
1 polymer ?
#
loop_
_entity_poly.entity_id
_entity_poly.type
_entity_poly.pdbx_seq_one_letter_code
_entity_poly.pdbx_strand_id
1 'polypeptide(L)'
;MFAKNIKEVELRIPLADALTRIPDSQKFLKDLIMERIQEVQKTTVLSHECSAIIQENNVPEKLGDPSSFTLPCSLGSLTFNKCLCNLGASVNLMPLSVAKRLGLNKYKYCNISLILADRSVRLPHGLLEDLPIKIGNVEVPTDFVVLNMDEEPKDPLIL
;
A
#
# COMPACT_ATOMS: atom_id res chain seq x y z
N MET A 1 33.05 5.46 -43.48
CA MET A 1 33.28 4.00 -43.59
C MET A 1 33.78 3.36 -42.29
N PHE A 2 33.55 3.99 -41.12
CA PHE A 2 33.99 3.48 -39.81
C PHE A 2 32.89 2.97 -38.88
N ALA A 3 31.63 2.93 -39.31
CA ALA A 3 30.50 2.61 -38.47
C ALA A 3 30.03 1.14 -38.51
N LYS A 4 30.74 0.24 -39.16
CA LYS A 4 30.25 -1.14 -39.41
C LYS A 4 30.87 -2.26 -38.54
N ASN A 5 31.79 -1.98 -37.63
CA ASN A 5 32.52 -3.03 -36.90
C ASN A 5 32.66 -2.77 -35.38
N ILE A 6 31.83 -1.94 -34.78
CA ILE A 6 31.76 -1.88 -33.30
C ILE A 6 30.75 -2.93 -32.88
N LYS A 7 31.21 -4.13 -32.60
CA LYS A 7 30.51 -5.09 -31.80
C LYS A 7 30.31 -4.47 -30.40
N GLU A 8 29.15 -4.70 -29.79
CA GLU A 8 28.87 -4.26 -28.43
C GLU A 8 30.08 -4.48 -27.51
N VAL A 9 30.63 -3.37 -27.02
CA VAL A 9 31.68 -3.39 -26.01
C VAL A 9 31.02 -3.16 -24.65
N GLU A 10 30.92 -4.20 -23.84
CA GLU A 10 30.46 -4.08 -22.48
C GLU A 10 31.55 -3.43 -21.62
N LEU A 11 31.31 -2.21 -21.17
CA LEU A 11 32.23 -1.47 -20.30
C LEU A 11 31.66 -1.46 -18.87
N ARG A 12 32.34 -2.08 -17.93
CA ARG A 12 32.00 -2.01 -16.51
C ARG A 12 32.70 -0.80 -15.90
N ILE A 13 31.97 0.28 -15.71
CA ILE A 13 32.42 1.48 -15.01
C ILE A 13 31.53 1.78 -13.81
N PRO A 14 32.06 2.39 -12.73
CA PRO A 14 31.22 2.84 -11.62
C PRO A 14 30.09 3.77 -12.12
N LEU A 15 28.90 3.63 -11.58
CA LEU A 15 27.74 4.40 -12.02
C LEU A 15 27.97 5.92 -11.95
N ALA A 16 28.69 6.38 -10.92
CA ALA A 16 29.07 7.78 -10.76
C ALA A 16 29.92 8.30 -11.93
N ASP A 17 30.86 7.50 -12.41
CA ASP A 17 31.74 7.87 -13.54
C ASP A 17 31.01 7.81 -14.86
N ALA A 18 30.06 6.87 -15.02
CA ALA A 18 29.20 6.79 -16.18
C ALA A 18 28.33 8.03 -16.32
N LEU A 19 27.75 8.50 -15.21
CA LEU A 19 26.85 9.65 -15.16
C LEU A 19 27.54 10.98 -15.48
N THR A 20 28.85 11.09 -15.23
CA THR A 20 29.63 12.30 -15.58
C THR A 20 29.98 12.38 -17.05
N ARG A 21 29.95 11.26 -17.78
CA ARG A 21 30.39 11.15 -19.18
C ARG A 21 29.26 11.17 -20.20
N ILE A 22 28.02 10.98 -19.78
CA ILE A 22 26.85 10.93 -20.65
C ILE A 22 26.13 12.27 -20.62
N PRO A 23 26.02 13.00 -21.75
CA PRO A 23 25.15 14.16 -21.83
C PRO A 23 23.73 13.80 -21.48
N ASP A 24 23.03 14.63 -20.71
CA ASP A 24 21.66 14.38 -20.20
C ASP A 24 21.50 13.22 -19.21
N SER A 25 22.59 12.69 -18.66
CA SER A 25 22.55 11.60 -17.68
C SER A 25 21.69 11.92 -16.45
N GLN A 26 21.62 13.18 -16.03
CA GLN A 26 20.76 13.62 -14.92
C GLN A 26 19.28 13.47 -15.25
N LYS A 27 18.88 13.80 -16.47
CA LYS A 27 17.51 13.62 -16.94
C LYS A 27 17.16 12.14 -17.03
N PHE A 28 18.02 11.34 -17.63
CA PHE A 28 17.84 9.88 -17.74
C PHE A 28 17.73 9.22 -16.37
N LEU A 29 18.58 9.59 -15.41
CA LEU A 29 18.52 9.07 -14.05
C LEU A 29 17.22 9.47 -13.34
N LYS A 30 16.80 10.73 -13.51
CA LYS A 30 15.54 11.22 -12.95
C LYS A 30 14.34 10.47 -13.51
N ASP A 31 14.31 10.23 -14.82
CA ASP A 31 13.24 9.51 -15.50
C ASP A 31 13.21 8.05 -15.03
N LEU A 32 14.37 7.39 -14.92
CA LEU A 32 14.50 6.01 -14.42
C LEU A 32 14.09 5.87 -12.95
N ILE A 33 14.46 6.84 -12.11
CA ILE A 33 14.06 6.88 -10.71
C ILE A 33 12.55 7.11 -10.60
N MET A 34 11.99 8.02 -11.40
CA MET A 34 10.56 8.30 -11.42
C MET A 34 9.76 7.07 -11.90
N GLU A 35 10.25 6.37 -12.92
CA GLU A 35 9.64 5.12 -13.40
C GLU A 35 9.65 4.03 -12.30
N ARG A 36 10.79 3.86 -11.61
CA ARG A 36 10.90 2.92 -10.48
C ARG A 36 10.02 3.31 -9.30
N ILE A 37 9.94 4.59 -8.97
CA ILE A 37 9.04 5.08 -7.92
C ILE A 37 7.59 4.79 -8.29
N GLN A 38 7.20 5.00 -9.56
CA GLN A 38 5.86 4.69 -10.03
C GLN A 38 5.56 3.17 -9.99
N GLU A 39 6.53 2.33 -10.35
CA GLU A 39 6.39 0.87 -10.24
C GLU A 39 6.27 0.42 -8.77
N VAL A 40 7.08 0.96 -7.88
CA VAL A 40 7.04 0.64 -6.45
C VAL A 40 5.74 1.16 -5.80
N GLN A 41 5.26 2.33 -6.21
CA GLN A 41 3.98 2.87 -5.72
C GLN A 41 2.76 2.09 -6.24
N LYS A 42 2.88 1.35 -7.33
CA LYS A 42 1.80 0.52 -7.88
C LYS A 42 1.62 -0.82 -7.17
N THR A 43 2.57 -1.20 -6.31
CA THR A 43 2.54 -2.50 -5.65
C THR A 43 2.83 -2.34 -4.17
N THR A 44 1.87 -2.73 -3.34
CA THR A 44 2.00 -2.74 -1.88
C THR A 44 1.99 -4.19 -1.38
N VAL A 45 3.03 -4.58 -0.68
CA VAL A 45 3.13 -5.89 -0.04
C VAL A 45 2.55 -5.79 1.36
N LEU A 46 1.54 -6.61 1.65
CA LEU A 46 0.90 -6.66 2.96
C LEU A 46 1.63 -7.62 3.89
N SER A 47 1.66 -7.27 5.18
CA SER A 47 2.16 -8.15 6.22
C SER A 47 1.29 -9.40 6.37
N HIS A 48 1.83 -10.40 7.07
CA HIS A 48 1.10 -11.65 7.33
C HIS A 48 -0.19 -11.40 8.11
N GLU A 49 -0.16 -10.50 9.09
CA GLU A 49 -1.31 -10.14 9.93
C GLU A 49 -2.41 -9.45 9.12
N CYS A 50 -2.04 -8.49 8.28
CA CYS A 50 -2.99 -7.83 7.38
C CYS A 50 -3.60 -8.81 6.38
N SER A 51 -2.80 -9.73 5.85
CA SER A 51 -3.24 -10.75 4.92
C SER A 51 -4.21 -11.73 5.56
N ALA A 52 -3.97 -12.12 6.82
CA ALA A 52 -4.86 -13.00 7.57
C ALA A 52 -6.25 -12.40 7.78
N ILE A 53 -6.35 -11.10 8.06
CA ILE A 53 -7.64 -10.41 8.16
C ILE A 53 -8.40 -10.46 6.83
N ILE A 54 -7.70 -10.27 5.71
CA ILE A 54 -8.32 -10.24 4.38
C ILE A 54 -8.76 -11.63 3.94
N GLN A 55 -7.99 -12.67 4.28
CA GLN A 55 -8.22 -14.05 3.82
C GLN A 55 -9.01 -14.90 4.79
N GLU A 56 -8.73 -14.76 6.09
CA GLU A 56 -9.21 -15.64 7.13
C GLU A 56 -10.30 -15.00 8.00
N ASN A 57 -10.59 -13.73 7.78
CA ASN A 57 -11.56 -12.93 8.55
C ASN A 57 -11.29 -12.89 10.07
N ASN A 58 -10.06 -13.19 10.48
CA ASN A 58 -9.64 -13.20 11.87
C ASN A 58 -8.55 -12.17 12.12
N VAL A 59 -8.70 -11.41 13.20
CA VAL A 59 -7.60 -10.62 13.74
C VAL A 59 -6.69 -11.58 14.50
N PRO A 60 -5.42 -11.77 14.06
CA PRO A 60 -4.53 -12.70 14.74
C PRO A 60 -4.28 -12.25 16.18
N GLU A 61 -4.40 -13.19 17.12
CA GLU A 61 -3.91 -12.96 18.49
C GLU A 61 -2.39 -12.87 18.46
N LYS A 62 -1.88 -11.75 18.97
CA LYS A 62 -0.50 -11.43 18.85
C LYS A 62 0.36 -11.99 19.96
N LEU A 63 1.33 -12.75 19.53
CA LEU A 63 2.47 -13.15 20.34
C LEU A 63 3.74 -12.45 19.77
N GLY A 64 4.13 -11.34 20.40
CA GLY A 64 5.52 -10.90 20.39
C GLY A 64 5.98 -9.91 19.31
N ASP A 65 5.14 -9.40 18.41
CA ASP A 65 5.58 -8.34 17.49
C ASP A 65 5.13 -6.94 17.97
N PRO A 66 6.05 -6.04 18.39
CA PRO A 66 5.70 -4.71 18.90
C PRO A 66 5.21 -3.75 17.81
N SER A 67 5.32 -4.10 16.53
CA SER A 67 4.97 -3.22 15.42
C SER A 67 3.49 -3.24 15.03
N SER A 68 2.70 -4.17 15.55
CA SER A 68 1.26 -4.22 15.34
C SER A 68 0.50 -4.51 16.62
N PHE A 69 -0.62 -3.85 16.82
CA PHE A 69 -1.47 -3.95 18.00
C PHE A 69 -2.92 -3.62 17.62
N THR A 70 -3.87 -3.92 18.50
CA THR A 70 -5.27 -3.60 18.24
C THR A 70 -5.73 -2.44 19.09
N LEU A 71 -6.53 -1.54 18.51
CA LEU A 71 -7.14 -0.40 19.18
C LEU A 71 -8.64 -0.33 18.89
N PRO A 72 -9.46 0.13 19.85
CA PRO A 72 -10.82 0.55 19.56
C PRO A 72 -10.79 1.86 18.76
N CYS A 73 -11.60 1.93 17.72
CA CYS A 73 -11.74 3.12 16.88
C CYS A 73 -13.19 3.34 16.43
N SER A 74 -13.51 4.55 16.02
CA SER A 74 -14.81 4.89 15.46
C SER A 74 -14.63 5.64 14.15
N LEU A 75 -15.50 5.36 13.20
CA LEU A 75 -15.53 6.04 11.91
C LEU A 75 -16.98 6.37 11.58
N GLY A 76 -17.31 7.66 11.59
CA GLY A 76 -18.70 8.10 11.50
C GLY A 76 -19.58 7.49 12.59
N SER A 77 -20.62 6.79 12.20
CA SER A 77 -21.56 6.10 13.12
C SER A 77 -21.13 4.69 13.53
N LEU A 78 -20.05 4.17 12.97
CA LEU A 78 -19.57 2.81 13.24
C LEU A 78 -18.46 2.82 14.28
N THR A 79 -18.52 1.86 15.19
CA THR A 79 -17.50 1.63 16.21
C THR A 79 -16.93 0.22 16.06
N PHE A 80 -15.63 0.12 16.09
CA PHE A 80 -14.87 -1.12 15.95
C PHE A 80 -14.05 -1.33 17.23
N ASN A 81 -14.15 -2.52 17.81
CA ASN A 81 -13.50 -2.80 19.09
C ASN A 81 -12.02 -3.14 18.95
N LYS A 82 -11.62 -3.69 17.80
CA LYS A 82 -10.26 -4.19 17.56
C LYS A 82 -9.81 -3.85 16.12
N CYS A 83 -9.49 -2.59 15.87
CA CYS A 83 -8.82 -2.23 14.60
C CYS A 83 -7.35 -2.65 14.69
N LEU A 84 -6.85 -3.36 13.69
CA LEU A 84 -5.43 -3.68 13.63
C LEU A 84 -4.63 -2.44 13.24
N CYS A 85 -3.75 -2.00 14.13
CA CYS A 85 -2.74 -1.00 13.84
C CYS A 85 -1.43 -1.70 13.52
N ASN A 86 -0.90 -1.47 12.32
CA ASN A 86 0.37 -2.04 11.88
C ASN A 86 1.32 -0.92 11.46
N LEU A 87 2.28 -0.61 12.31
CA LEU A 87 3.25 0.47 12.08
C LEU A 87 4.14 0.23 10.86
N GLY A 88 4.22 -1.01 10.38
CA GLY A 88 4.93 -1.36 9.15
C GLY A 88 4.06 -1.32 7.89
N ALA A 89 2.75 -1.10 8.03
CA ALA A 89 1.86 -1.00 6.88
C ALA A 89 2.01 0.35 6.19
N SER A 90 2.07 0.33 4.88
CA SER A 90 2.13 1.55 4.06
C SER A 90 0.76 2.04 3.60
N VAL A 91 -0.30 1.31 3.93
CA VAL A 91 -1.69 1.63 3.56
C VAL A 91 -2.65 1.24 4.67
N ASN A 92 -3.72 2.02 4.83
CA ASN A 92 -4.84 1.64 5.65
C ASN A 92 -5.89 0.95 4.77
N LEU A 93 -6.53 -0.08 5.28
CA LEU A 93 -7.46 -0.89 4.51
C LEU A 93 -8.85 -0.89 5.13
N MET A 94 -9.87 -0.84 4.29
CA MET A 94 -11.28 -0.89 4.65
C MET A 94 -12.04 -1.82 3.71
N PRO A 95 -12.91 -2.71 4.24
CA PRO A 95 -13.84 -3.46 3.41
C PRO A 95 -14.85 -2.55 2.70
N LEU A 96 -15.22 -2.92 1.48
CA LEU A 96 -16.25 -2.21 0.71
C LEU A 96 -17.61 -2.21 1.43
N SER A 97 -17.92 -3.26 2.18
CA SER A 97 -19.14 -3.35 3.00
C SER A 97 -19.20 -2.26 4.07
N VAL A 98 -18.07 -1.98 4.73
CA VAL A 98 -17.96 -0.89 5.73
C VAL A 98 -18.15 0.48 5.07
N ALA A 99 -17.49 0.73 3.93
CA ALA A 99 -17.65 1.96 3.19
C ALA A 99 -19.12 2.20 2.78
N LYS A 100 -19.81 1.17 2.30
CA LYS A 100 -21.24 1.23 1.97
C LYS A 100 -22.12 1.51 3.19
N ARG A 101 -21.84 0.89 4.34
CA ARG A 101 -22.58 1.14 5.60
C ARG A 101 -22.43 2.58 6.10
N LEU A 102 -21.29 3.21 5.81
CA LEU A 102 -21.02 4.62 6.09
C LEU A 102 -21.65 5.56 5.03
N GLY A 103 -22.30 5.02 4.01
CA GLY A 103 -22.88 5.80 2.92
C GLY A 103 -21.84 6.37 1.95
N LEU A 104 -20.60 5.89 2.00
CA LEU A 104 -19.53 6.35 1.14
C LEU A 104 -19.62 5.62 -0.21
N ASN A 105 -19.86 6.35 -1.27
CA ASN A 105 -20.08 5.80 -2.62
C ASN A 105 -19.21 6.47 -3.71
N LYS A 106 -18.38 7.43 -3.33
CA LYS A 106 -17.47 8.13 -4.24
C LYS A 106 -16.04 7.73 -3.93
N TYR A 107 -15.46 6.93 -4.80
CA TYR A 107 -14.09 6.44 -4.67
C TYR A 107 -13.20 7.10 -5.70
N LYS A 108 -12.00 7.50 -5.29
CA LYS A 108 -10.97 7.89 -6.24
C LYS A 108 -10.34 6.66 -6.88
N TYR A 109 -9.87 6.82 -8.11
CA TYR A 109 -9.12 5.76 -8.78
C TYR A 109 -7.82 5.48 -8.01
N CYS A 110 -7.56 4.20 -7.76
CA CYS A 110 -6.39 3.72 -7.04
C CYS A 110 -5.61 2.76 -7.92
N ASN A 111 -4.45 3.18 -8.39
CA ASN A 111 -3.60 2.38 -9.26
C ASN A 111 -2.51 1.66 -8.46
N ILE A 112 -2.93 0.94 -7.43
CA ILE A 112 -2.05 0.08 -6.65
C ILE A 112 -2.52 -1.37 -6.72
N SER A 113 -1.59 -2.31 -6.56
CA SER A 113 -1.88 -3.72 -6.37
C SER A 113 -1.41 -4.15 -4.99
N LEU A 114 -2.26 -4.84 -4.26
CA LEU A 114 -1.93 -5.36 -2.94
C LEU A 114 -1.49 -6.82 -3.08
N ILE A 115 -0.29 -7.12 -2.61
CA ILE A 115 0.24 -8.48 -2.58
C ILE A 115 0.11 -9.00 -1.15
N LEU A 116 -0.64 -10.07 -0.98
CA LEU A 116 -0.84 -10.75 0.29
C LEU A 116 0.32 -11.69 0.62
N ALA A 117 0.36 -12.21 1.84
CA ALA A 117 1.44 -13.09 2.30
C ALA A 117 1.55 -14.40 1.50
N ASP A 118 0.45 -14.91 0.95
CA ASP A 118 0.40 -16.07 0.05
C ASP A 118 0.80 -15.75 -1.39
N ARG A 119 1.24 -14.51 -1.65
CA ARG A 119 1.57 -13.94 -2.97
C ARG A 119 0.37 -13.73 -3.90
N SER A 120 -0.84 -13.93 -3.44
CA SER A 120 -2.02 -13.54 -4.22
C SER A 120 -2.09 -12.02 -4.36
N VAL A 121 -2.66 -11.56 -5.48
CA VAL A 121 -2.80 -10.14 -5.78
C VAL A 121 -4.27 -9.74 -5.65
N ARG A 122 -4.52 -8.67 -4.89
CA ARG A 122 -5.84 -8.06 -4.77
C ARG A 122 -5.81 -6.66 -5.37
N LEU A 123 -6.82 -6.35 -6.19
CA LEU A 123 -7.00 -5.02 -6.75
C LEU A 123 -8.00 -4.25 -5.90
N PRO A 124 -7.66 -3.02 -5.48
CA PRO A 124 -8.58 -2.17 -4.73
C PRO A 124 -9.83 -1.80 -5.54
N HIS A 125 -10.94 -1.64 -4.83
CA HIS A 125 -12.15 -1.02 -5.37
C HIS A 125 -11.95 0.49 -5.62
N GLY A 126 -11.16 1.13 -4.77
CA GLY A 126 -10.81 2.54 -4.87
C GLY A 126 -10.17 3.07 -3.60
N LEU A 127 -9.98 4.38 -3.55
CA LEU A 127 -9.41 5.13 -2.44
C LEU A 127 -10.44 6.10 -1.87
N LEU A 128 -10.54 6.14 -0.55
CA LEU A 128 -11.25 7.16 0.22
C LEU A 128 -10.22 7.99 0.97
N GLU A 129 -10.22 9.29 0.76
CA GLU A 129 -9.25 10.20 1.37
C GLU A 129 -9.87 11.00 2.52
N ASP A 130 -8.99 11.41 3.45
CA ASP A 130 -9.30 12.33 4.55
C ASP A 130 -10.48 11.90 5.43
N LEU A 131 -10.71 10.60 5.61
CA LEU A 131 -11.76 10.13 6.50
C LEU A 131 -11.36 10.34 7.97
N PRO A 132 -12.18 11.03 8.78
CA PRO A 132 -11.88 11.27 10.18
C PRO A 132 -12.10 10.01 11.03
N ILE A 133 -11.02 9.32 11.36
CA ILE A 133 -11.08 8.20 12.30
C ILE A 133 -10.85 8.70 13.72
N LYS A 134 -11.70 8.29 14.64
CA LYS A 134 -11.60 8.64 16.06
C LYS A 134 -11.00 7.49 16.87
N ILE A 135 -9.89 7.79 17.53
CA ILE A 135 -9.18 6.88 18.43
C ILE A 135 -9.13 7.55 19.80
N GLY A 136 -9.88 7.02 20.75
CA GLY A 136 -10.07 7.68 22.05
C GLY A 136 -10.70 9.06 21.87
N ASN A 137 -10.00 10.12 22.27
CA ASN A 137 -10.44 11.50 22.15
C ASN A 137 -9.80 12.26 20.98
N VAL A 138 -9.02 11.56 20.15
CA VAL A 138 -8.30 12.16 19.04
C VAL A 138 -8.97 11.73 17.74
N GLU A 139 -9.14 12.69 16.83
CA GLU A 139 -9.64 12.46 15.48
C GLU A 139 -8.49 12.66 14.48
N VAL A 140 -8.26 11.68 13.63
CA VAL A 140 -7.13 11.67 12.69
C VAL A 140 -7.67 11.51 11.27
N PRO A 141 -7.38 12.44 10.34
CA PRO A 141 -7.71 12.26 8.94
C PRO A 141 -6.89 11.10 8.37
N THR A 142 -7.56 10.16 7.73
CA THR A 142 -6.97 8.90 7.31
C THR A 142 -7.45 8.53 5.92
N ASP A 143 -6.52 8.11 5.06
CA ASP A 143 -6.83 7.59 3.74
C ASP A 143 -6.99 6.08 3.79
N PHE A 144 -8.06 5.57 3.17
CA PHE A 144 -8.35 4.14 3.14
C PHE A 144 -8.37 3.60 1.72
N VAL A 145 -7.61 2.55 1.50
CA VAL A 145 -7.75 1.68 0.34
C VAL A 145 -8.92 0.74 0.59
N VAL A 146 -9.90 0.77 -0.30
CA VAL A 146 -11.12 -0.01 -0.17
C VAL A 146 -11.01 -1.31 -0.93
N LEU A 147 -11.25 -2.43 -0.25
CA LEU A 147 -11.20 -3.77 -0.82
C LEU A 147 -12.57 -4.42 -0.84
N ASN A 148 -12.85 -5.15 -1.91
CA ASN A 148 -13.95 -6.10 -1.92
C ASN A 148 -13.49 -7.38 -1.20
N MET A 149 -14.17 -7.73 -0.12
CA MET A 149 -13.96 -8.96 0.66
C MET A 149 -15.19 -9.85 0.54
N ASP A 150 -14.98 -11.16 0.45
CA ASP A 150 -16.08 -12.12 0.30
C ASP A 150 -16.93 -12.19 1.57
N GLU A 151 -16.27 -12.08 2.74
CA GLU A 151 -16.92 -11.98 4.05
C GLU A 151 -16.38 -10.77 4.82
N GLU A 152 -17.23 -10.11 5.60
CA GLU A 152 -16.81 -9.00 6.45
C GLU A 152 -16.34 -9.51 7.81
N PRO A 153 -15.06 -9.32 8.17
CA PRO A 153 -14.58 -9.64 9.50
C PRO A 153 -15.24 -8.74 10.56
N LYS A 154 -15.27 -9.20 11.81
CA LYS A 154 -15.89 -8.45 12.92
C LYS A 154 -15.24 -7.09 13.15
N ASP A 155 -13.94 -7.03 13.03
CA ASP A 155 -13.11 -5.84 13.21
C ASP A 155 -12.25 -5.63 11.95
N PRO A 156 -12.83 -5.07 10.88
CA PRO A 156 -12.30 -5.17 9.54
C PRO A 156 -11.32 -4.06 9.14
N LEU A 157 -11.05 -3.09 10.02
CA LEU A 157 -10.17 -1.98 9.69
C LEU A 157 -8.71 -2.33 10.01
N ILE A 158 -7.84 -1.99 9.06
CA ILE A 158 -6.38 -2.00 9.20
C ILE A 158 -5.90 -0.55 9.09
N LEU A 159 -5.16 -0.12 10.12
CA LEU A 159 -4.63 1.23 10.28
C LEU A 159 -3.10 1.22 10.25
#